data_77eff37bfa5e12e7d3d390f8680a3241
#
_entry.id   77eff37bfa5e12e7d3d390f8680a3241
#
_cell.length_a   1.000
_cell.length_b   1.000
_cell.length_c   1.000
_cell.angle_alpha   90.00
_cell.angle_beta   90.00
_cell.angle_gamma   90.00
#
_symmetry.space_group_name_H-M   'P 1'
#
loop_
_entity.id
_entity.type
_entity.pdbx_description
1 polymer ?
#
loop_
_entity_poly.entity_id
_entity_poly.type
_entity_poly.pdbx_seq_one_letter_code
_entity_poly.pdbx_strand_id
1 'polypeptide(L)'
;MFFYIKYCIYLRVDKTFYLDNCNPSQAKEMFTHFFEDVDKNQLDVVQNFFDSLSKKTPVSPAAFESYLSQFKENAQTAVENINVLEEMIESEYKLRHEGKTVIYHYSSCDRKWIVSGKPRAKRPWDSIVTQGNIKQCLLDDVQRFQEDETWYHEHGIPYRCGFLLHGPPGTGKSSLAFGLAGKLDYGICILSFTDKNMTDSDLMRQLSSVPTKCLVLIEDIDVALPSTKRKHDIIASKDRNDNVVQPNVTLSGVLNAIDGVESADSQIIIMTTNFKEHLDPALIRPGR
;
A
#
# COMPACT_ATOMS: atom_id res chain seq x y z
N MET A 1 -13.20 -45.71 -21.08
CA MET A 1 -11.75 -45.51 -21.15
C MET A 1 -11.51 -44.28 -22.03
N PHE A 2 -11.60 -43.07 -21.43
CA PHE A 2 -11.44 -41.83 -22.19
C PHE A 2 -10.04 -41.27 -21.91
N PHE A 3 -9.21 -41.24 -22.93
CA PHE A 3 -7.89 -40.59 -22.92
C PHE A 3 -8.07 -39.10 -23.05
N TYR A 4 -7.78 -38.37 -21.97
CA TYR A 4 -7.55 -36.93 -22.01
C TYR A 4 -6.12 -36.68 -22.50
N ILE A 5 -5.98 -36.26 -23.72
CA ILE A 5 -4.71 -35.72 -24.22
C ILE A 5 -4.62 -34.27 -23.76
N LYS A 6 -3.79 -34.05 -22.73
CA LYS A 6 -3.35 -32.71 -22.32
C LYS A 6 -2.39 -32.18 -23.39
N TYR A 7 -2.86 -31.35 -24.28
CA TYR A 7 -1.97 -30.51 -25.08
C TYR A 7 -1.38 -29.43 -24.18
N CYS A 8 -0.17 -29.64 -23.70
CA CYS A 8 0.69 -28.54 -23.24
C CYS A 8 1.15 -27.78 -24.50
N ILE A 9 0.46 -26.71 -24.84
CA ILE A 9 0.99 -25.72 -25.78
C ILE A 9 2.08 -24.98 -25.02
N TYR A 10 3.34 -25.34 -25.23
CA TYR A 10 4.48 -24.52 -24.87
C TYR A 10 4.47 -23.29 -25.79
N LEU A 11 3.86 -22.21 -25.33
CA LEU A 11 4.07 -20.90 -25.93
C LEU A 11 5.52 -20.51 -25.66
N ARG A 12 6.37 -20.63 -26.66
CA ARG A 12 7.72 -20.12 -26.61
C ARG A 12 7.62 -18.61 -26.71
N VAL A 13 7.78 -17.91 -25.58
CA VAL A 13 7.79 -16.44 -25.55
C VAL A 13 9.22 -16.01 -25.89
N ASP A 14 9.43 -15.59 -27.13
CA ASP A 14 10.77 -15.15 -27.59
C ASP A 14 11.12 -13.75 -27.08
N LYS A 15 10.14 -12.92 -26.74
CA LYS A 15 10.30 -11.58 -26.15
C LYS A 15 9.14 -11.24 -25.24
N THR A 16 9.44 -10.65 -24.10
CA THR A 16 8.46 -10.06 -23.16
C THR A 16 8.52 -8.55 -23.29
N PHE A 17 7.35 -7.93 -23.52
CA PHE A 17 7.20 -6.48 -23.51
C PHE A 17 6.35 -6.10 -22.29
N TYR A 18 6.86 -5.17 -21.49
CA TYR A 18 6.11 -4.60 -20.39
C TYR A 18 5.39 -3.34 -20.86
N LEU A 19 4.06 -3.32 -20.70
CA LEU A 19 3.22 -2.18 -21.03
C LEU A 19 2.74 -1.58 -19.69
N ASP A 20 3.10 -0.32 -19.44
CA ASP A 20 2.76 0.39 -18.21
C ASP A 20 1.67 1.45 -18.43
N ASN A 21 1.34 2.17 -17.37
CA ASN A 21 0.50 3.34 -17.42
C ASN A 21 1.12 4.45 -18.28
N CYS A 22 0.27 5.34 -18.77
CA CYS A 22 0.67 6.42 -19.65
C CYS A 22 1.60 7.39 -18.92
N ASN A 23 2.82 7.56 -19.42
CA ASN A 23 3.72 8.60 -18.94
C ASN A 23 3.47 9.93 -19.69
N PRO A 24 3.98 11.08 -19.21
CA PRO A 24 3.75 12.37 -19.83
C PRO A 24 4.14 12.44 -21.32
N SER A 25 5.22 11.77 -21.72
CA SER A 25 5.68 11.73 -23.13
C SER A 25 4.72 10.92 -24.00
N GLN A 26 4.27 9.76 -23.51
CA GLN A 26 3.25 8.95 -24.19
C GLN A 26 1.92 9.67 -24.31
N ALA A 27 1.52 10.42 -23.28
CA ALA A 27 0.30 11.24 -23.33
C ALA A 27 0.37 12.30 -24.43
N LYS A 28 1.51 12.96 -24.58
CA LYS A 28 1.73 13.91 -25.71
C LYS A 28 1.61 13.22 -27.07
N GLU A 29 2.25 12.08 -27.24
CA GLU A 29 2.17 11.32 -28.49
C GLU A 29 0.74 10.88 -28.78
N MET A 30 0.01 10.37 -27.79
CA MET A 30 -1.40 10.01 -27.95
C MET A 30 -2.27 11.22 -28.30
N PHE A 31 -2.07 12.36 -27.64
CA PHE A 31 -2.79 13.59 -27.91
C PHE A 31 -2.54 14.09 -29.33
N THR A 32 -1.27 14.11 -29.77
CA THR A 32 -0.89 14.50 -31.15
C THR A 32 -1.42 13.54 -32.20
N HIS A 33 -1.48 12.22 -31.88
CA HIS A 33 -2.04 11.23 -32.80
C HIS A 33 -3.56 11.33 -32.90
N PHE A 34 -4.22 11.78 -31.85
CA PHE A 34 -5.68 11.88 -31.79
C PHE A 34 -6.23 13.15 -32.46
N PHE A 35 -5.50 14.26 -32.41
CA PHE A 35 -5.87 15.53 -33.01
C PHE A 35 -4.86 15.96 -34.08
N GLU A 36 -5.35 16.39 -35.27
CA GLU A 36 -4.49 16.75 -36.39
C GLU A 36 -3.78 18.10 -36.21
N ASP A 37 -4.46 19.09 -35.60
CA ASP A 37 -3.93 20.45 -35.38
C ASP A 37 -3.72 20.72 -33.88
N VAL A 38 -2.52 20.42 -33.40
CA VAL A 38 -2.15 20.58 -31.95
C VAL A 38 -1.03 21.63 -31.84
N ASP A 39 -1.24 22.67 -31.03
CA ASP A 39 -0.21 23.65 -30.74
C ASP A 39 0.70 23.23 -29.55
N LYS A 40 1.85 23.91 -29.44
CA LYS A 40 2.80 23.64 -28.39
C LYS A 40 2.27 23.89 -26.99
N ASN A 41 1.40 24.92 -26.81
CA ASN A 41 0.85 25.26 -25.51
C ASN A 41 -0.09 24.15 -25.00
N GLN A 42 -0.89 23.56 -25.90
CA GLN A 42 -1.77 22.45 -25.60
C GLN A 42 -0.98 21.22 -25.13
N LEU A 43 0.13 20.91 -25.81
CA LEU A 43 1.02 19.81 -25.42
C LEU A 43 1.69 20.04 -24.06
N ASP A 44 2.05 21.28 -23.75
CA ASP A 44 2.65 21.62 -22.46
C ASP A 44 1.63 21.52 -21.32
N VAL A 45 0.36 21.87 -21.54
CA VAL A 45 -0.72 21.66 -20.56
C VAL A 45 -0.93 20.18 -20.30
N VAL A 46 -1.02 19.34 -21.34
CA VAL A 46 -1.15 17.89 -21.21
C VAL A 46 0.03 17.31 -20.43
N GLN A 47 1.25 17.71 -20.76
CA GLN A 47 2.44 17.25 -20.05
C GLN A 47 2.39 17.62 -18.57
N ASN A 48 2.15 18.87 -18.24
CA ASN A 48 2.12 19.36 -16.86
C ASN A 48 1.02 18.67 -16.05
N PHE A 49 -0.13 18.39 -16.67
CA PHE A 49 -1.21 17.65 -16.04
C PHE A 49 -0.76 16.21 -15.70
N PHE A 50 -0.17 15.49 -16.66
CA PHE A 50 0.34 14.14 -16.41
C PHE A 50 1.52 14.11 -15.43
N ASP A 51 2.38 15.11 -15.42
CA ASP A 51 3.45 15.26 -14.42
C ASP A 51 2.88 15.45 -13.00
N SER A 52 1.74 16.13 -12.87
CA SER A 52 1.05 16.31 -11.60
C SER A 52 0.32 15.04 -11.13
N LEU A 53 -0.31 14.32 -12.07
CA LEU A 53 -1.04 13.09 -11.81
C LEU A 53 -0.12 11.89 -11.53
N SER A 54 1.01 11.79 -12.22
CA SER A 54 1.93 10.63 -12.09
C SER A 54 2.40 10.40 -10.66
N LYS A 55 2.30 11.41 -9.80
CA LYS A 55 2.59 11.33 -8.36
C LYS A 55 1.42 10.81 -7.51
N LYS A 56 0.19 10.84 -8.02
CA LYS A 56 -1.02 10.52 -7.24
C LYS A 56 -1.82 9.35 -7.79
N THR A 57 -2.03 9.29 -9.08
CA THR A 57 -2.95 8.32 -9.69
C THR A 57 -2.46 7.88 -11.07
N PRO A 58 -2.18 6.59 -11.29
CA PRO A 58 -1.73 6.10 -12.59
C PRO A 58 -2.86 6.14 -13.62
N VAL A 59 -2.58 6.68 -14.80
CA VAL A 59 -3.52 6.78 -15.92
C VAL A 59 -3.23 5.70 -16.95
N SER A 60 -4.20 4.82 -17.21
CA SER A 60 -4.04 3.84 -18.30
C SER A 60 -4.19 4.51 -19.68
N PRO A 61 -3.47 4.04 -20.72
CA PRO A 61 -3.67 4.52 -22.08
C PRO A 61 -5.13 4.46 -22.54
N ALA A 62 -5.85 3.40 -22.18
CA ALA A 62 -7.27 3.25 -22.50
C ALA A 62 -8.18 4.29 -21.84
N ALA A 63 -7.89 4.69 -20.61
CA ALA A 63 -8.64 5.73 -19.92
C ALA A 63 -8.41 7.10 -20.59
N PHE A 64 -7.17 7.38 -20.99
CA PHE A 64 -6.85 8.61 -21.71
C PHE A 64 -7.48 8.64 -23.10
N GLU A 65 -7.44 7.55 -23.85
CA GLU A 65 -8.11 7.42 -25.15
C GLU A 65 -9.63 7.60 -25.01
N SER A 66 -10.24 7.01 -24.00
CA SER A 66 -11.67 7.19 -23.70
C SER A 66 -12.02 8.65 -23.42
N TYR A 67 -11.16 9.36 -22.69
CA TYR A 67 -11.30 10.80 -22.45
C TYR A 67 -11.21 11.59 -23.75
N LEU A 68 -10.15 11.41 -24.55
CA LEU A 68 -9.97 12.10 -25.82
C LEU A 68 -11.14 11.88 -26.78
N SER A 69 -11.72 10.67 -26.76
CA SER A 69 -12.87 10.31 -27.58
C SER A 69 -14.13 11.15 -27.31
N GLN A 70 -14.23 11.80 -26.14
CA GLN A 70 -15.35 12.70 -25.82
C GLN A 70 -15.21 14.07 -26.50
N PHE A 71 -13.98 14.44 -26.89
CA PHE A 71 -13.64 15.76 -27.45
C PHE A 71 -13.12 15.66 -28.89
N LYS A 72 -13.62 14.68 -29.67
CA LYS A 72 -13.11 14.31 -31.00
C LYS A 72 -12.89 15.45 -31.98
N GLU A 73 -13.63 16.54 -31.84
CA GLU A 73 -13.66 17.62 -32.84
C GLU A 73 -12.78 18.83 -32.45
N ASN A 74 -12.27 18.89 -31.19
CA ASN A 74 -11.59 20.11 -30.75
C ASN A 74 -10.56 19.84 -29.65
N ALA A 75 -9.27 19.92 -30.01
CA ALA A 75 -8.14 19.76 -29.09
C ALA A 75 -8.17 20.82 -27.96
N GLN A 76 -8.59 22.04 -28.24
CA GLN A 76 -8.67 23.13 -27.26
C GLN A 76 -9.68 22.80 -26.17
N THR A 77 -10.86 22.28 -26.53
CA THR A 77 -11.89 21.88 -25.56
C THR A 77 -11.42 20.71 -24.70
N ALA A 78 -10.65 19.78 -25.27
CA ALA A 78 -10.04 18.70 -24.50
C ALA A 78 -9.05 19.22 -23.45
N VAL A 79 -8.21 20.19 -23.80
CA VAL A 79 -7.25 20.80 -22.87
C VAL A 79 -7.96 21.60 -21.76
N GLU A 80 -9.00 22.39 -22.11
CA GLU A 80 -9.77 23.18 -21.14
C GLU A 80 -10.50 22.30 -20.11
N ASN A 81 -10.91 21.11 -20.51
CA ASN A 81 -11.62 20.16 -19.63
C ASN A 81 -10.74 19.03 -19.11
N ILE A 82 -9.42 19.18 -19.12
CA ILE A 82 -8.49 18.09 -18.75
C ILE A 82 -8.71 17.57 -17.31
N ASN A 83 -9.25 18.39 -16.42
CA ASN A 83 -9.61 17.99 -15.05
C ASN A 83 -10.73 16.92 -15.02
N VAL A 84 -11.57 16.84 -16.06
CA VAL A 84 -12.59 15.77 -16.18
C VAL A 84 -11.93 14.40 -16.30
N LEU A 85 -10.72 14.33 -16.84
CA LEU A 85 -9.95 13.07 -16.86
C LEU A 85 -9.63 12.58 -15.44
N GLU A 86 -9.25 13.48 -14.52
CA GLU A 86 -9.02 13.12 -13.11
C GLU A 86 -10.30 12.59 -12.46
N GLU A 87 -11.44 13.26 -12.67
CA GLU A 87 -12.74 12.81 -12.16
C GLU A 87 -13.16 11.46 -12.75
N MET A 88 -12.91 11.23 -14.04
CA MET A 88 -13.19 9.94 -14.71
C MET A 88 -12.35 8.82 -14.10
N ILE A 89 -11.05 9.05 -13.90
CA ILE A 89 -10.14 8.07 -13.31
C ILE A 89 -10.53 7.76 -11.87
N GLU A 90 -10.85 8.78 -11.08
CA GLU A 90 -11.35 8.59 -9.71
C GLU A 90 -12.67 7.82 -9.67
N SER A 91 -13.59 8.13 -10.58
CA SER A 91 -14.88 7.45 -10.69
C SER A 91 -14.69 5.98 -11.08
N GLU A 92 -13.83 5.70 -12.06
CA GLU A 92 -13.52 4.34 -12.49
C GLU A 92 -12.82 3.56 -11.39
N TYR A 93 -11.91 4.20 -10.66
CA TYR A 93 -11.27 3.61 -9.49
C TYR A 93 -12.29 3.29 -8.39
N LYS A 94 -13.21 4.22 -8.09
CA LYS A 94 -14.31 3.99 -7.14
C LYS A 94 -15.18 2.81 -7.57
N LEU A 95 -15.65 2.77 -8.83
CA LEU A 95 -16.49 1.70 -9.34
C LEU A 95 -15.82 0.31 -9.27
N ARG A 96 -14.50 0.25 -9.55
CA ARG A 96 -13.74 -1.01 -9.45
C ARG A 96 -13.54 -1.48 -8.01
N HIS A 97 -13.48 -0.55 -7.05
CA HIS A 97 -13.14 -0.81 -5.65
C HIS A 97 -14.33 -0.60 -4.70
N GLU A 98 -15.45 -0.09 -5.21
CA GLU A 98 -16.65 0.13 -4.41
C GLU A 98 -17.10 -1.15 -3.71
N GLY A 99 -17.27 -1.08 -2.39
CA GLY A 99 -17.59 -2.26 -1.59
C GLY A 99 -16.45 -3.27 -1.42
N LYS A 100 -15.21 -2.96 -1.85
CA LYS A 100 -14.05 -3.86 -1.77
C LYS A 100 -12.87 -3.21 -1.07
N THR A 101 -12.08 -4.04 -0.39
CA THR A 101 -10.77 -3.66 0.16
C THR A 101 -9.67 -4.18 -0.76
N VAL A 102 -8.81 -3.30 -1.22
CA VAL A 102 -7.62 -3.64 -2.01
C VAL A 102 -6.49 -4.03 -1.08
N ILE A 103 -5.84 -5.14 -1.37
CA ILE A 103 -4.69 -5.60 -0.61
C ILE A 103 -3.46 -5.44 -1.48
N TYR A 104 -2.42 -4.85 -0.92
CA TYR A 104 -1.13 -4.65 -1.56
C TYR A 104 -0.06 -5.50 -0.89
N HIS A 105 0.86 -6.01 -1.67
CA HIS A 105 2.12 -6.57 -1.21
C HIS A 105 3.28 -5.90 -1.95
N TYR A 106 4.44 -5.88 -1.34
CA TYR A 106 5.61 -5.26 -1.93
C TYR A 106 6.33 -6.24 -2.86
N SER A 107 6.54 -5.84 -4.11
CA SER A 107 7.36 -6.58 -5.06
C SER A 107 8.82 -6.14 -4.92
N SER A 108 9.68 -7.03 -4.44
CA SER A 108 11.12 -6.76 -4.34
C SER A 108 11.77 -6.60 -5.72
N CYS A 109 11.23 -7.26 -6.76
CA CYS A 109 11.71 -7.13 -8.14
C CYS A 109 11.41 -5.77 -8.73
N ASP A 110 10.16 -5.29 -8.57
CA ASP A 110 9.70 -4.02 -9.14
C ASP A 110 9.92 -2.84 -8.20
N ARG A 111 10.31 -3.10 -6.96
CA ARG A 111 10.51 -2.12 -5.87
C ARG A 111 9.29 -1.22 -5.65
N LYS A 112 8.10 -1.79 -5.76
CA LYS A 112 6.82 -1.08 -5.60
C LYS A 112 5.75 -1.96 -4.96
N TRP A 113 4.73 -1.31 -4.42
CA TRP A 113 3.53 -1.98 -3.95
C TRP A 113 2.67 -2.39 -5.15
N ILE A 114 2.28 -3.65 -5.21
CA ILE A 114 1.42 -4.21 -6.25
C ILE A 114 0.18 -4.83 -5.62
N VAL A 115 -0.93 -4.79 -6.35
CA VAL A 115 -2.21 -5.34 -5.88
C VAL A 115 -2.11 -6.86 -5.76
N SER A 116 -2.44 -7.39 -4.59
CA SER A 116 -2.42 -8.83 -4.28
C SER A 116 -3.75 -9.49 -4.71
N GLY A 117 -3.75 -10.05 -5.90
CA GLY A 117 -4.93 -10.76 -6.41
C GLY A 117 -6.14 -9.86 -6.68
N LYS A 118 -7.35 -10.41 -6.51
CA LYS A 118 -8.59 -9.64 -6.70
C LYS A 118 -8.96 -8.90 -5.41
N PRO A 119 -9.46 -7.65 -5.50
CA PRO A 119 -9.98 -6.93 -4.34
C PRO A 119 -11.04 -7.75 -3.60
N ARG A 120 -10.96 -7.80 -2.28
CA ARG A 120 -11.87 -8.57 -1.42
C ARG A 120 -13.07 -7.72 -1.01
N ALA A 121 -14.23 -8.35 -0.81
CA ALA A 121 -15.37 -7.66 -0.22
C ALA A 121 -14.96 -7.00 1.12
N LYS A 122 -15.38 -5.75 1.34
CA LYS A 122 -15.14 -5.06 2.60
C LYS A 122 -15.71 -5.88 3.75
N ARG A 123 -14.93 -6.07 4.79
CA ARG A 123 -15.45 -6.69 6.01
C ARG A 123 -16.37 -5.70 6.70
N PRO A 124 -17.66 -6.04 6.91
CA PRO A 124 -18.58 -5.13 7.58
C PRO A 124 -18.07 -4.79 8.99
N TRP A 125 -17.98 -3.51 9.31
CA TRP A 125 -17.52 -3.04 10.61
C TRP A 125 -18.34 -3.60 11.76
N ASP A 126 -19.67 -3.74 11.54
CA ASP A 126 -20.58 -4.25 12.55
C ASP A 126 -20.49 -5.75 12.77
N SER A 127 -19.88 -6.50 11.83
CA SER A 127 -19.58 -7.92 11.99
C SER A 127 -18.47 -8.21 13.00
N ILE A 128 -17.74 -7.17 13.44
CA ILE A 128 -16.64 -7.29 14.38
C ILE A 128 -17.15 -6.97 15.77
N VAL A 129 -17.12 -7.97 16.63
CA VAL A 129 -17.51 -7.84 18.04
C VAL A 129 -16.23 -7.81 18.88
N THR A 130 -16.08 -6.77 19.67
CA THR A 130 -14.94 -6.62 20.62
C THR A 130 -15.46 -6.47 22.04
N GLN A 131 -14.63 -6.84 23.01
CA GLN A 131 -14.96 -6.58 24.39
C GLN A 131 -14.88 -5.07 24.69
N GLY A 132 -15.89 -4.54 25.38
CA GLY A 132 -15.94 -3.12 25.72
C GLY A 132 -15.98 -2.21 24.49
N ASN A 133 -15.33 -1.04 24.59
CA ASN A 133 -15.40 0.02 23.58
C ASN A 133 -14.17 0.07 22.64
N ILE A 134 -13.35 -1.00 22.61
CA ILE A 134 -12.07 -1.03 21.87
C ILE A 134 -12.26 -0.64 20.40
N LYS A 135 -13.27 -1.21 19.75
CA LYS A 135 -13.59 -0.94 18.35
C LYS A 135 -13.88 0.56 18.10
N GLN A 136 -14.71 1.15 18.95
CA GLN A 136 -15.07 2.55 18.80
C GLN A 136 -13.89 3.48 19.14
N CYS A 137 -13.14 3.21 20.20
CA CYS A 137 -11.95 3.98 20.55
C CYS A 137 -10.93 3.99 19.40
N LEU A 138 -10.67 2.82 18.78
CA LEU A 138 -9.76 2.73 17.64
C LEU A 138 -10.25 3.59 16.46
N LEU A 139 -11.54 3.57 16.15
CA LEU A 139 -12.12 4.37 15.08
C LEU A 139 -12.02 5.86 15.39
N ASP A 140 -12.37 6.27 16.59
CA ASP A 140 -12.35 7.67 17.04
C ASP A 140 -10.92 8.22 17.01
N ASP A 141 -9.93 7.43 17.46
CA ASP A 141 -8.53 7.83 17.44
C ASP A 141 -8.01 8.02 16.01
N VAL A 142 -8.39 7.14 15.07
CA VAL A 142 -8.00 7.28 13.66
C VAL A 142 -8.71 8.48 13.01
N GLN A 143 -9.98 8.71 13.29
CA GLN A 143 -10.72 9.86 12.76
C GLN A 143 -10.12 11.17 13.27
N ARG A 144 -9.82 11.27 14.57
CA ARG A 144 -9.13 12.42 15.14
C ARG A 144 -7.77 12.65 14.49
N PHE A 145 -6.99 11.60 14.31
CA PHE A 145 -5.72 11.68 13.59
C PHE A 145 -5.89 12.28 12.19
N GLN A 146 -6.92 11.85 11.44
CA GLN A 146 -7.19 12.39 10.09
C GLN A 146 -7.63 13.86 10.11
N GLU A 147 -8.37 14.29 11.14
CA GLU A 147 -8.85 15.67 11.30
C GLU A 147 -7.72 16.62 11.71
N ASP A 148 -6.73 16.13 12.47
CA ASP A 148 -5.66 16.93 13.07
C ASP A 148 -4.42 17.10 12.17
N GLU A 149 -4.46 16.75 10.87
CA GLU A 149 -3.32 16.83 9.95
C GLU A 149 -2.62 18.19 10.00
N THR A 150 -3.38 19.29 9.91
CA THR A 150 -2.86 20.67 9.97
C THR A 150 -2.15 20.94 11.29
N TRP A 151 -2.71 20.47 12.39
CA TRP A 151 -2.13 20.65 13.72
C TRP A 151 -0.75 19.98 13.82
N TYR A 152 -0.58 18.75 13.30
CA TYR A 152 0.71 18.05 13.27
C TYR A 152 1.77 18.84 12.51
N HIS A 153 1.41 19.36 11.33
CA HIS A 153 2.31 20.16 10.50
C HIS A 153 2.70 21.49 11.16
N GLU A 154 1.75 22.19 11.75
CA GLU A 154 2.00 23.46 12.45
C GLU A 154 2.93 23.31 13.66
N HIS A 155 2.90 22.14 14.33
CA HIS A 155 3.74 21.86 15.48
C HIS A 155 5.03 21.12 15.14
N GLY A 156 5.29 20.82 13.85
CA GLY A 156 6.48 20.09 13.42
C GLY A 156 6.57 18.67 13.96
N ILE A 157 5.41 18.06 14.27
CA ILE A 157 5.31 16.68 14.75
C ILE A 157 5.07 15.78 13.55
N PRO A 158 5.79 14.64 13.41
CA PRO A 158 5.55 13.70 12.32
C PRO A 158 4.10 13.23 12.27
N TYR A 159 3.44 13.40 11.11
CA TYR A 159 2.04 13.05 10.91
C TYR A 159 1.88 11.55 10.64
N ARG A 160 1.88 10.75 11.68
CA ARG A 160 1.74 9.30 11.66
C ARG A 160 1.10 8.77 12.92
N CYS A 161 0.45 7.61 12.81
CA CYS A 161 -0.28 6.96 13.89
C CYS A 161 -0.02 5.47 13.90
N GLY A 162 0.32 4.89 15.04
CA GLY A 162 0.61 3.47 15.22
C GLY A 162 -0.28 2.81 16.26
N PHE A 163 -0.83 1.63 15.93
CA PHE A 163 -1.63 0.83 16.86
C PHE A 163 -1.06 -0.57 16.99
N LEU A 164 -0.95 -1.05 18.22
CA LEU A 164 -0.58 -2.44 18.52
C LEU A 164 -1.80 -3.24 18.98
N LEU A 165 -2.24 -4.19 18.15
CA LEU A 165 -3.29 -5.14 18.49
C LEU A 165 -2.67 -6.40 19.06
N HIS A 166 -2.91 -6.69 20.33
CA HIS A 166 -2.32 -7.85 21.02
C HIS A 166 -3.37 -8.76 21.64
N GLY A 167 -3.06 -10.03 21.80
CA GLY A 167 -3.92 -11.03 22.41
C GLY A 167 -3.74 -12.43 21.80
N PRO A 168 -4.37 -13.47 22.34
CA PRO A 168 -4.21 -14.83 21.86
C PRO A 168 -4.51 -15.01 20.37
N PRO A 169 -3.98 -16.04 19.71
CA PRO A 169 -4.32 -16.35 18.33
C PRO A 169 -5.84 -16.58 18.17
N GLY A 170 -6.39 -16.21 17.02
CA GLY A 170 -7.82 -16.39 16.74
C GLY A 170 -8.75 -15.33 17.33
N THR A 171 -8.27 -14.33 18.07
CA THR A 171 -9.11 -13.29 18.70
C THR A 171 -9.56 -12.17 17.74
N GLY A 172 -9.19 -12.24 16.47
CA GLY A 172 -9.69 -11.31 15.45
C GLY A 172 -8.86 -10.05 15.24
N LYS A 173 -7.60 -10.00 15.66
CA LYS A 173 -6.70 -8.84 15.49
C LYS A 173 -6.60 -8.36 14.02
N SER A 174 -6.19 -9.23 13.11
CA SER A 174 -6.16 -8.91 11.66
C SER A 174 -7.55 -8.58 11.13
N SER A 175 -8.59 -9.26 11.64
CA SER A 175 -9.98 -8.95 11.28
C SER A 175 -10.40 -7.54 11.63
N LEU A 176 -9.95 -7.01 12.77
CA LEU A 176 -10.20 -5.64 13.20
C LEU A 176 -9.50 -4.64 12.26
N ALA A 177 -8.25 -4.91 11.86
CA ALA A 177 -7.52 -4.10 10.89
C ALA A 177 -8.23 -4.07 9.52
N PHE A 178 -8.68 -5.24 9.02
CA PHE A 178 -9.45 -5.31 7.77
C PHE A 178 -10.80 -4.59 7.86
N GLY A 179 -11.49 -4.69 8.98
CA GLY A 179 -12.74 -3.98 9.19
C GLY A 179 -12.57 -2.46 9.27
N LEU A 180 -11.49 -2.01 9.93
CA LEU A 180 -11.13 -0.59 9.99
C LEU A 180 -10.83 -0.04 8.59
N ALA A 181 -10.00 -0.73 7.79
CA ALA A 181 -9.73 -0.36 6.41
C ALA A 181 -11.02 -0.28 5.58
N GLY A 182 -11.91 -1.26 5.71
CA GLY A 182 -13.21 -1.24 5.04
C GLY A 182 -14.11 -0.08 5.47
N LYS A 183 -14.08 0.32 6.75
CA LYS A 183 -14.84 1.45 7.31
C LYS A 183 -14.33 2.80 6.83
N LEU A 184 -13.00 2.93 6.69
CA LEU A 184 -12.33 4.16 6.25
C LEU A 184 -12.24 4.27 4.72
N ASP A 185 -12.62 3.25 3.99
CA ASP A 185 -12.42 3.14 2.53
C ASP A 185 -10.93 3.15 2.12
N TYR A 186 -10.11 2.47 2.90
CA TYR A 186 -8.66 2.36 2.73
C TYR A 186 -8.27 1.01 2.16
N GLY A 187 -7.16 0.99 1.39
CA GLY A 187 -6.43 -0.21 1.05
C GLY A 187 -5.62 -0.73 2.25
N ILE A 188 -5.07 -1.94 2.11
CA ILE A 188 -4.18 -2.54 3.11
C ILE A 188 -2.88 -2.93 2.44
N CYS A 189 -1.78 -2.39 2.92
CA CYS A 189 -0.42 -2.80 2.58
C CYS A 189 0.07 -3.80 3.62
N ILE A 190 0.19 -5.08 3.23
CA ILE A 190 0.71 -6.11 4.14
C ILE A 190 2.22 -6.10 4.07
N LEU A 191 2.85 -5.74 5.19
CA LEU A 191 4.29 -5.79 5.36
C LEU A 191 4.65 -7.08 6.10
N SER A 192 5.44 -7.93 5.44
CA SER A 192 5.85 -9.22 5.98
C SER A 192 7.35 -9.30 6.14
N PHE A 193 7.82 -9.75 7.30
CA PHE A 193 9.23 -10.00 7.59
C PHE A 193 9.68 -11.43 7.22
N THR A 194 8.88 -12.16 6.46
CA THR A 194 9.20 -13.55 6.07
C THR A 194 10.26 -13.64 4.99
N ASP A 195 10.53 -12.55 4.26
CA ASP A 195 11.59 -12.52 3.27
C ASP A 195 12.96 -12.44 3.97
N LYS A 196 13.73 -13.52 3.84
CA LYS A 196 15.07 -13.64 4.44
C LYS A 196 16.09 -12.65 3.89
N ASN A 197 15.85 -12.09 2.72
CA ASN A 197 16.75 -11.14 2.06
C ASN A 197 16.39 -9.69 2.34
N MET A 198 15.29 -9.43 3.05
CA MET A 198 14.85 -8.09 3.40
C MET A 198 15.83 -7.43 4.35
N THR A 199 16.32 -6.25 3.97
CA THR A 199 17.22 -5.42 4.77
C THR A 199 16.48 -4.26 5.45
N ASP A 200 17.12 -3.61 6.42
CA ASP A 200 16.60 -2.39 7.05
C ASP A 200 16.29 -1.29 6.02
N SER A 201 17.15 -1.15 4.99
CA SER A 201 16.95 -0.19 3.90
C SER A 201 15.74 -0.52 3.02
N ASP A 202 15.47 -1.82 2.80
CA ASP A 202 14.29 -2.25 2.05
C ASP A 202 13.01 -1.97 2.83
N LEU A 203 13.04 -2.17 4.14
CA LEU A 203 11.93 -1.83 5.03
C LEU A 203 11.61 -0.32 4.99
N MET A 204 12.61 0.53 5.11
CA MET A 204 12.42 1.98 5.00
C MET A 204 11.81 2.36 3.66
N ARG A 205 12.32 1.80 2.56
CA ARG A 205 11.78 2.04 1.21
C ARG A 205 10.34 1.57 1.08
N GLN A 206 9.99 0.41 1.64
CA GLN A 206 8.62 -0.08 1.63
C GLN A 206 7.68 0.88 2.35
N LEU A 207 8.04 1.32 3.56
CA LEU A 207 7.21 2.26 4.32
C LEU A 207 7.12 3.63 3.64
N SER A 208 8.21 4.17 3.07
CA SER A 208 8.17 5.46 2.39
C SER A 208 7.40 5.47 1.06
N SER A 209 7.13 4.29 0.48
CA SER A 209 6.43 4.14 -0.80
C SER A 209 4.98 3.63 -0.68
N VAL A 210 4.41 3.64 0.53
CA VAL A 210 3.01 3.20 0.76
C VAL A 210 2.05 4.08 -0.03
N PRO A 211 1.11 3.49 -0.79
CA PRO A 211 0.10 4.25 -1.51
C PRO A 211 -0.78 5.09 -0.58
N THR A 212 -1.28 6.20 -1.08
CA THR A 212 -2.23 7.05 -0.34
C THR A 212 -3.50 6.28 0.02
N LYS A 213 -4.14 6.64 1.14
CA LYS A 213 -5.34 5.96 1.66
C LYS A 213 -5.14 4.45 1.85
N CYS A 214 -4.00 4.07 2.39
CA CYS A 214 -3.71 2.69 2.77
C CYS A 214 -3.32 2.59 4.24
N LEU A 215 -3.76 1.52 4.90
CA LEU A 215 -3.24 1.10 6.20
C LEU A 215 -2.04 0.17 5.97
N VAL A 216 -0.99 0.34 6.75
CA VAL A 216 0.10 -0.63 6.81
C VAL A 216 -0.21 -1.67 7.89
N LEU A 217 -0.31 -2.93 7.51
CA LEU A 217 -0.53 -4.04 8.43
C LEU A 217 0.75 -4.85 8.56
N ILE A 218 1.27 -4.93 9.79
CA ILE A 218 2.42 -5.76 10.16
C ILE A 218 1.90 -6.90 11.03
N GLU A 219 1.88 -8.12 10.49
CA GLU A 219 1.37 -9.27 11.22
C GLU A 219 2.49 -10.00 11.99
N ASP A 220 2.12 -10.51 13.18
CA ASP A 220 2.95 -11.34 14.06
C ASP A 220 4.36 -10.78 14.28
N ILE A 221 4.44 -9.50 14.68
CA ILE A 221 5.73 -8.80 14.85
C ILE A 221 6.64 -9.44 15.90
N ASP A 222 6.08 -10.19 16.85
CA ASP A 222 6.83 -10.96 17.87
C ASP A 222 7.63 -12.13 17.28
N VAL A 223 7.21 -12.65 16.12
CA VAL A 223 7.94 -13.68 15.38
C VAL A 223 9.10 -13.05 14.61
N ALA A 224 8.87 -11.89 14.02
CA ALA A 224 9.85 -11.16 13.23
C ALA A 224 10.97 -10.55 14.10
N LEU A 225 10.60 -10.00 15.25
CA LEU A 225 11.48 -9.25 16.14
C LEU A 225 11.42 -9.78 17.59
N PRO A 226 11.90 -11.00 17.83
CA PRO A 226 11.91 -11.54 19.18
C PRO A 226 12.82 -10.69 20.08
N SER A 227 12.36 -10.44 21.31
CA SER A 227 13.16 -9.74 22.31
C SER A 227 14.52 -10.41 22.52
N THR A 228 15.52 -9.64 22.97
CA THR A 228 16.87 -10.15 23.28
C THR A 228 16.83 -11.32 24.27
N LYS A 229 15.88 -11.32 25.20
CA LYS A 229 15.68 -12.41 26.16
C LYS A 229 15.32 -13.74 25.47
N ARG A 230 14.38 -13.69 24.53
CA ARG A 230 13.97 -14.89 23.75
C ARG A 230 15.07 -15.39 22.82
N LYS A 231 15.89 -14.48 22.27
CA LYS A 231 17.09 -14.89 21.49
C LYS A 231 18.04 -15.73 22.33
N HIS A 232 18.27 -15.38 23.60
CA HIS A 232 19.10 -16.15 24.52
C HIS A 232 18.51 -17.54 24.82
N ASP A 233 17.20 -17.63 25.05
CA ASP A 233 16.52 -18.90 25.34
C ASP A 233 16.50 -19.85 24.13
N ILE A 234 16.31 -19.30 22.92
CA ILE A 234 16.37 -20.07 21.67
C ILE A 234 17.78 -20.57 21.37
N ILE A 235 18.80 -19.76 21.64
CA ILE A 235 20.22 -20.14 21.46
C ILE A 235 20.63 -21.18 22.51
N ALA A 236 20.11 -21.09 23.75
CA ALA A 236 20.42 -22.02 24.81
C ALA A 236 19.75 -23.41 24.65
N SER A 237 18.63 -23.48 23.88
CA SER A 237 17.85 -24.70 23.68
C SER A 237 18.14 -25.46 22.37
N LYS A 238 19.00 -24.92 21.49
CA LYS A 238 19.35 -25.55 20.20
C LYS A 238 20.73 -26.17 20.24
N ASP A 239 20.77 -27.49 19.96
CA ASP A 239 21.99 -28.20 19.65
C ASP A 239 22.76 -27.54 18.50
N ARG A 240 24.10 -27.60 18.58
CA ARG A 240 25.08 -26.82 17.82
C ARG A 240 25.07 -26.96 16.30
N ASN A 241 24.06 -27.53 15.65
CA ASN A 241 24.10 -27.83 14.20
C ASN A 241 23.01 -27.17 13.35
N ASP A 242 22.11 -26.40 13.92
CA ASP A 242 21.13 -25.63 13.10
C ASP A 242 21.66 -24.24 12.84
N ASN A 243 21.92 -23.93 11.58
CA ASN A 243 22.19 -22.58 11.10
C ASN A 243 20.97 -21.69 11.43
N VAL A 244 21.02 -21.00 12.56
CA VAL A 244 20.01 -20.00 12.94
C VAL A 244 20.17 -18.84 11.95
N VAL A 245 19.36 -18.85 10.90
CA VAL A 245 19.26 -17.73 9.97
C VAL A 245 18.65 -16.57 10.76
N GLN A 246 19.48 -15.61 11.14
CA GLN A 246 18.99 -14.36 11.74
C GLN A 246 18.25 -13.56 10.67
N PRO A 247 17.07 -12.96 10.99
CA PRO A 247 16.44 -12.02 10.08
C PRO A 247 17.41 -10.86 9.83
N ASN A 248 17.56 -10.45 8.58
CA ASN A 248 18.42 -9.32 8.20
C ASN A 248 17.84 -7.97 8.63
N VAL A 249 16.57 -7.94 9.05
CA VAL A 249 15.91 -6.75 9.60
C VAL A 249 16.19 -6.68 11.10
N THR A 250 16.75 -5.56 11.52
CA THR A 250 17.09 -5.32 12.92
C THR A 250 15.97 -4.58 13.65
N LEU A 251 15.90 -4.72 14.99
CA LEU A 251 14.99 -3.91 15.80
C LEU A 251 15.22 -2.41 15.57
N SER A 252 16.49 -1.98 15.49
CA SER A 252 16.83 -0.58 15.22
C SER A 252 16.37 -0.14 13.83
N GLY A 253 16.45 -1.03 12.82
CA GLY A 253 15.92 -0.77 11.48
C GLY A 253 14.42 -0.56 11.48
N VAL A 254 13.66 -1.40 12.20
CA VAL A 254 12.20 -1.23 12.34
C VAL A 254 11.85 0.06 13.07
N LEU A 255 12.53 0.36 14.19
CA LEU A 255 12.31 1.60 14.92
C LEU A 255 12.60 2.82 14.05
N ASN A 256 13.71 2.82 13.31
CA ASN A 256 14.05 3.90 12.40
C ASN A 256 13.09 4.02 11.23
N ALA A 257 12.58 2.91 10.71
CA ALA A 257 11.62 2.92 9.62
C ALA A 257 10.23 3.43 10.05
N ILE A 258 9.83 3.17 11.30
CA ILE A 258 8.59 3.68 11.86
C ILE A 258 8.74 5.14 12.31
N ASP A 259 9.86 5.52 12.92
CA ASP A 259 10.08 6.84 13.52
C ASP A 259 11.02 7.75 12.73
N GLY A 260 11.65 7.25 11.66
CA GLY A 260 12.66 7.96 10.89
C GLY A 260 12.11 9.20 10.18
N VAL A 261 12.99 10.15 9.92
CA VAL A 261 12.69 11.40 9.20
C VAL A 261 12.28 11.13 7.75
N GLU A 262 12.67 9.99 7.19
CA GLU A 262 12.35 9.57 5.81
C GLU A 262 11.04 8.77 5.69
N SER A 263 10.33 8.50 6.82
CA SER A 263 9.03 7.83 6.75
C SER A 263 8.00 8.78 6.13
N ALA A 264 7.14 8.25 5.27
CA ALA A 264 6.11 9.04 4.62
C ALA A 264 5.11 9.57 5.66
N ASP A 265 4.67 10.81 5.47
CA ASP A 265 3.58 11.42 6.24
C ASP A 265 2.24 10.71 5.96
N SER A 266 1.28 10.91 6.82
CA SER A 266 -0.10 10.38 6.69
C SER A 266 -0.21 8.86 6.83
N GLN A 267 0.71 8.19 7.53
CA GLN A 267 0.67 6.74 7.69
C GLN A 267 -0.08 6.29 8.93
N ILE A 268 -0.95 5.31 8.73
CA ILE A 268 -1.60 4.56 9.81
C ILE A 268 -1.01 3.15 9.78
N ILE A 269 -0.27 2.80 10.83
CA ILE A 269 0.41 1.51 10.98
C ILE A 269 -0.32 0.68 12.03
N ILE A 270 -0.72 -0.52 11.68
CA ILE A 270 -1.32 -1.50 12.60
C ILE A 270 -0.37 -2.68 12.72
N MET A 271 0.09 -2.92 13.93
CA MET A 271 0.91 -4.08 14.26
C MET A 271 0.08 -5.11 15.01
N THR A 272 0.26 -6.40 14.72
CA THR A 272 -0.36 -7.48 15.48
C THR A 272 0.69 -8.34 16.17
N THR A 273 0.35 -8.83 17.36
CA THR A 273 1.18 -9.80 18.09
C THR A 273 0.32 -10.75 18.91
N ASN A 274 0.78 -11.97 19.05
CA ASN A 274 0.17 -12.94 19.95
C ASN A 274 0.75 -12.85 21.37
N PHE A 275 1.98 -12.33 21.52
CA PHE A 275 2.71 -12.26 22.78
C PHE A 275 3.35 -10.87 22.96
N LYS A 276 2.59 -9.94 23.54
CA LYS A 276 3.09 -8.58 23.80
C LYS A 276 4.36 -8.57 24.66
N GLU A 277 4.46 -9.52 25.61
CA GLU A 277 5.60 -9.70 26.50
C GLU A 277 6.89 -10.12 25.80
N HIS A 278 6.78 -10.62 24.56
CA HIS A 278 7.93 -10.98 23.72
C HIS A 278 8.48 -9.80 22.91
N LEU A 279 7.78 -8.69 22.87
CA LEU A 279 8.23 -7.50 22.17
C LEU A 279 9.25 -6.71 23.02
N ASP A 280 10.17 -6.06 22.32
CA ASP A 280 11.07 -5.12 22.97
C ASP A 280 10.27 -3.90 23.45
N PRO A 281 10.50 -3.42 24.70
CA PRO A 281 9.84 -2.23 25.23
C PRO A 281 9.97 -0.98 24.35
N ALA A 282 11.02 -0.91 23.52
CA ALA A 282 11.20 0.20 22.59
C ALA A 282 10.10 0.28 21.52
N LEU A 283 9.50 -0.84 21.13
CA LEU A 283 8.38 -0.89 20.17
C LEU A 283 7.03 -0.45 20.75
N ILE A 284 6.89 -0.49 22.09
CA ILE A 284 5.62 -0.30 22.79
C ILE A 284 5.54 1.11 23.42
N ARG A 285 6.55 1.95 23.22
CA ARG A 285 6.56 3.29 23.80
C ARG A 285 5.44 4.16 23.24
N PRO A 286 4.68 4.90 24.10
CA PRO A 286 3.71 5.88 23.64
C PRO A 286 4.36 6.94 22.74
N GLY A 287 3.65 7.35 21.69
CA GLY A 287 4.13 8.35 20.74
C GLY A 287 4.85 7.79 19.51
N ARG A 288 4.69 6.49 19.28
CA ARG A 288 5.19 5.79 18.08
C ARG A 288 4.07 5.18 17.26
#